data_6ca90a558e881e403a2b507cea061e52
#
_entry.id   6ca90a558e881e403a2b507cea061e52
#
_cell.length_a   1.000
_cell.length_b   1.000
_cell.length_c   1.000
_cell.angle_alpha   90.00
_cell.angle_beta   90.00
_cell.angle_gamma   90.00
#
_symmetry.space_group_name_H-M   'P 1'
#
loop_
_entity.id
_entity.type
_entity.pdbx_description
1 polymer ?
#
loop_
_entity_poly.entity_id
_entity_poly.type
_entity_poly.pdbx_seq_one_letter_code
_entity_poly.pdbx_strand_id
1 'polypeptide(L)'
;MTAIPSLLFSPERTTMSTTVASFFDYAHKTAADKELHRKLNHNIGKYNHAVKNGKTQYADLELAKQRCKNLKWKAIGNLDKYLLEFESNITKRGARVVWAENKDEALAEIESVMKRVNAKSVVKSKSMTTEEVHLNEFLEKMNVEVVETDLGEYIQQLDGEPPFHIVTPAMHKSKEDVAKVFHDHLGTPISATPQELTMFARQKLRQKYTQADVGITGANFILPDLGAVVVTENEGNARLTMTFPKVHIVLVGIEKVIPSYNDLHLFLPLLATFGTGQQLTVYNTIITGPRQENEVDGPEEMIVILMDNGRSTLLAEAEQREALYCIRCGACLNACPIYKNIGGFAYQTTYSGPIGSVITPHFKGMEQFKHLSYASSLCGNCTEVCPMKINLHNLLVFNRRDAVKQGDYKRSEKFGWFVWKRAMMNRRMMNTGGEGMKNFVLRFLFGKSWGTHREMMKVAPKSFNQLWKEKYHSK
;
A
#
# COMPACT_ATOMS: atom_id res chain seq x y z
N MET A 1 -22.63 -15.72 35.72
CA MET A 1 -23.12 -15.11 34.47
C MET A 1 -22.99 -13.61 34.66
N THR A 2 -21.84 -13.07 34.36
CA THR A 2 -21.57 -11.61 34.36
C THR A 2 -21.39 -11.22 32.91
N ALA A 3 -22.29 -10.39 32.42
CA ALA A 3 -22.26 -9.81 31.09
C ALA A 3 -20.93 -9.10 30.87
N ILE A 4 -20.22 -9.48 29.82
CA ILE A 4 -19.05 -8.77 29.32
C ILE A 4 -19.57 -7.43 28.80
N PRO A 5 -19.02 -6.28 29.22
CA PRO A 5 -19.41 -5.01 28.63
C PRO A 5 -19.11 -5.09 27.12
N SER A 6 -20.11 -4.78 26.30
CA SER A 6 -19.92 -4.46 24.90
C SER A 6 -18.75 -3.50 24.79
N LEU A 7 -17.72 -3.86 24.02
CA LEU A 7 -16.62 -2.97 23.65
C LEU A 7 -17.23 -1.75 22.93
N LEU A 8 -17.62 -0.77 23.73
CA LEU A 8 -17.96 0.56 23.23
C LEU A 8 -16.67 1.18 22.73
N PHE A 9 -16.51 1.09 21.43
CA PHE A 9 -15.50 1.84 20.69
C PHE A 9 -15.61 3.32 21.06
N SER A 10 -14.49 3.91 21.43
CA SER A 10 -14.36 5.35 21.62
C SER A 10 -14.88 6.07 20.36
N PRO A 11 -15.80 7.04 20.46
CA PRO A 11 -16.48 7.62 19.30
C PRO A 11 -15.68 8.67 18.51
N GLU A 12 -14.37 8.71 18.63
CA GLU A 12 -13.54 9.65 17.86
C GLU A 12 -12.41 8.95 17.11
N ARG A 13 -12.77 8.09 16.12
CA ARG A 13 -11.91 7.96 14.96
C ARG A 13 -12.05 9.26 14.16
N THR A 14 -11.15 10.20 14.42
CA THR A 14 -11.00 11.39 13.61
C THR A 14 -10.81 10.94 12.17
N THR A 15 -11.81 11.14 11.33
CA THR A 15 -11.67 11.03 9.87
C THR A 15 -10.53 11.98 9.49
N MET A 16 -9.34 11.44 9.24
CA MET A 16 -8.16 12.23 8.92
C MET A 16 -8.45 13.02 7.65
N SER A 17 -8.58 14.34 7.80
CA SER A 17 -8.69 15.25 6.66
C SER A 17 -7.45 15.08 5.79
N THR A 18 -7.64 14.56 4.55
CA THR A 18 -6.57 14.33 3.55
C THR A 18 -6.13 15.62 2.89
N THR A 19 -5.93 16.69 3.66
CA THR A 19 -5.43 17.96 3.15
C THR A 19 -3.90 17.94 3.08
N VAL A 20 -3.36 18.70 2.16
CA VAL A 20 -1.90 18.93 2.05
C VAL A 20 -1.32 19.41 3.39
N ALA A 21 -2.06 20.22 4.15
CA ALA A 21 -1.66 20.71 5.46
C ALA A 21 -1.45 19.57 6.45
N SER A 22 -2.41 18.65 6.56
CA SER A 22 -2.30 17.53 7.49
C SER A 22 -1.16 16.55 7.13
N PHE A 23 -0.86 16.36 5.85
CA PHE A 23 0.33 15.62 5.42
C PHE A 23 1.62 16.26 5.96
N PHE A 24 1.77 17.58 5.83
CA PHE A 24 2.96 18.29 6.31
C PHE A 24 3.06 18.26 7.84
N ASP A 25 1.96 18.42 8.56
CA ASP A 25 1.95 18.39 10.03
C ASP A 25 2.38 17.01 10.56
N TYR A 26 1.83 15.93 9.99
CA TYR A 26 2.24 14.57 10.32
C TYR A 26 3.70 14.31 9.94
N ALA A 27 4.12 14.71 8.76
CA ALA A 27 5.50 14.53 8.29
C ALA A 27 6.50 15.27 9.21
N HIS A 28 6.18 16.49 9.65
CA HIS A 28 7.02 17.23 10.60
C HIS A 28 7.09 16.57 11.97
N LYS A 29 5.97 16.12 12.50
CA LYS A 29 5.90 15.41 13.79
C LYS A 29 6.72 14.13 13.76
N THR A 30 6.51 13.30 12.75
CA THR A 30 7.19 12.00 12.63
C THR A 30 8.66 12.12 12.25
N ALA A 31 9.05 13.12 11.45
CA ALA A 31 10.46 13.37 11.12
C ALA A 31 11.32 13.77 12.35
N ALA A 32 10.69 14.25 13.40
CA ALA A 32 11.36 14.57 14.67
C ALA A 32 11.33 13.40 15.69
N ASP A 33 10.57 12.34 15.43
CA ASP A 33 10.38 11.21 16.33
C ASP A 33 11.52 10.20 16.23
N LYS A 34 12.51 10.35 17.12
CA LYS A 34 13.67 9.46 17.17
C LYS A 34 13.32 8.02 17.57
N GLU A 35 12.28 7.84 18.39
CA GLU A 35 11.87 6.50 18.83
C GLU A 35 11.19 5.73 17.70
N LEU A 36 10.32 6.37 16.95
CA LEU A 36 9.75 5.81 15.73
C LEU A 36 10.86 5.41 14.74
N HIS A 37 11.83 6.30 14.51
CA HIS A 37 12.96 6.00 13.61
C HIS A 37 13.78 4.81 14.10
N ARG A 38 14.00 4.67 15.41
CA ARG A 38 14.71 3.52 16.00
C ARG A 38 13.96 2.22 15.71
N LYS A 39 12.64 2.17 15.93
CA LYS A 39 11.79 1.01 15.67
C LYS A 39 11.77 0.66 14.18
N LEU A 40 11.56 1.63 13.31
CA LEU A 40 11.54 1.43 11.85
C LEU A 40 12.88 0.94 11.34
N ASN A 41 13.99 1.56 11.73
CA ASN A 41 15.32 1.15 11.29
C ASN A 41 15.66 -0.27 11.76
N HIS A 42 15.26 -0.66 12.98
CA HIS A 42 15.46 -2.02 13.47
C HIS A 42 14.68 -3.05 12.63
N ASN A 43 13.39 -2.82 12.40
CA ASN A 43 12.54 -3.75 11.67
C ASN A 43 12.92 -3.82 10.18
N ILE A 44 13.20 -2.68 9.54
CA ILE A 44 13.67 -2.63 8.16
C ILE A 44 15.07 -3.25 8.03
N GLY A 45 15.93 -3.13 9.04
CA GLY A 45 17.22 -3.79 9.08
C GLY A 45 17.08 -5.32 9.03
N LYS A 46 16.20 -5.90 9.85
CA LYS A 46 15.86 -7.32 9.82
C LYS A 46 15.30 -7.74 8.46
N TYR A 47 14.37 -6.97 7.93
CA TYR A 47 13.80 -7.20 6.60
C TYR A 47 14.89 -7.22 5.52
N ASN A 48 15.78 -6.22 5.48
CA ASN A 48 16.85 -6.15 4.49
C ASN A 48 17.78 -7.37 4.54
N HIS A 49 18.10 -7.84 5.75
CA HIS A 49 18.90 -9.04 5.93
C HIS A 49 18.16 -10.29 5.39
N ALA A 50 16.89 -10.46 5.74
CA ALA A 50 16.08 -11.58 5.26
C ALA A 50 15.93 -11.56 3.73
N VAL A 51 15.65 -10.40 3.11
CA VAL A 51 15.55 -10.26 1.65
C VAL A 51 16.87 -10.57 0.96
N LYS A 52 18.00 -10.14 1.52
CA LYS A 52 19.33 -10.50 0.98
C LYS A 52 19.51 -12.01 0.92
N ASN A 53 19.13 -12.72 1.98
CA ASN A 53 19.19 -14.17 2.03
C ASN A 53 18.17 -14.83 1.09
N GLY A 54 16.92 -14.38 1.06
CA GLY A 54 15.89 -14.91 0.18
C GLY A 54 16.25 -14.81 -1.30
N LYS A 55 16.95 -13.75 -1.70
CA LYS A 55 17.42 -13.58 -3.09
C LYS A 55 18.42 -14.64 -3.55
N THR A 56 19.12 -15.32 -2.65
CA THR A 56 20.10 -16.36 -3.00
C THR A 56 19.47 -17.61 -3.62
N GLN A 57 18.16 -17.79 -3.53
CA GLN A 57 17.46 -18.90 -4.18
C GLN A 57 17.42 -18.81 -5.72
N TYR A 58 17.64 -17.64 -6.28
CA TYR A 58 17.53 -17.42 -7.72
C TYR A 58 18.90 -17.62 -8.38
N ALA A 59 18.94 -18.48 -9.40
CA ALA A 59 20.10 -18.57 -10.28
C ALA A 59 20.27 -17.28 -11.11
N ASP A 60 19.15 -16.72 -11.58
CA ASP A 60 19.10 -15.41 -12.27
C ASP A 60 17.85 -14.65 -11.81
N LEU A 61 18.04 -13.77 -10.83
CA LEU A 61 16.98 -12.94 -10.28
C LEU A 61 16.46 -11.93 -11.30
N GLU A 62 17.33 -11.35 -12.11
CA GLU A 62 16.93 -10.32 -13.08
C GLU A 62 16.08 -10.90 -14.20
N LEU A 63 16.38 -12.12 -14.63
CA LEU A 63 15.55 -12.86 -15.58
C LEU A 63 14.17 -13.18 -14.96
N ALA A 64 14.11 -13.66 -13.72
CA ALA A 64 12.85 -13.93 -13.03
C ALA A 64 11.97 -12.66 -12.95
N LYS A 65 12.54 -11.52 -12.53
CA LYS A 65 11.86 -10.23 -12.47
C LYS A 65 11.35 -9.80 -13.86
N GLN A 66 12.17 -9.96 -14.90
CA GLN A 66 11.79 -9.58 -16.27
C GLN A 66 10.64 -10.44 -16.80
N ARG A 67 10.67 -11.75 -16.54
CA ARG A 67 9.58 -12.65 -16.93
C ARG A 67 8.27 -12.27 -16.24
N CYS A 68 8.28 -12.03 -14.94
CA CYS A 68 7.08 -11.57 -14.22
C CYS A 68 6.56 -10.22 -14.72
N LYS A 69 7.45 -9.25 -15.01
CA LYS A 69 7.06 -7.98 -15.66
C LYS A 69 6.33 -8.22 -16.97
N ASN A 70 6.89 -9.06 -17.84
CA ASN A 70 6.32 -9.36 -19.15
C ASN A 70 4.95 -10.06 -19.02
N LEU A 71 4.80 -10.98 -18.08
CA LEU A 71 3.52 -11.64 -17.78
C LEU A 71 2.47 -10.63 -17.27
N LYS A 72 2.85 -9.72 -16.37
CA LYS A 72 1.94 -8.66 -15.92
C LYS A 72 1.59 -7.68 -17.04
N TRP A 73 2.55 -7.31 -17.88
CA TRP A 73 2.29 -6.50 -19.06
C TRP A 73 1.25 -7.16 -19.97
N LYS A 74 1.42 -8.46 -20.25
CA LYS A 74 0.46 -9.26 -21.05
C LYS A 74 -0.92 -9.30 -20.39
N ALA A 75 -0.99 -9.56 -19.07
CA ALA A 75 -2.25 -9.63 -18.33
C ALA A 75 -3.00 -8.29 -18.35
N ILE A 76 -2.31 -7.20 -18.01
CA ILE A 76 -2.90 -5.85 -17.94
C ILE A 76 -3.28 -5.33 -19.33
N GLY A 77 -2.54 -5.68 -20.38
CA GLY A 77 -2.86 -5.32 -21.76
C GLY A 77 -4.04 -6.09 -22.38
N ASN A 78 -4.51 -7.17 -21.74
CA ASN A 78 -5.65 -7.99 -22.18
C ASN A 78 -6.59 -8.29 -20.98
N LEU A 79 -6.80 -7.29 -20.15
CA LEU A 79 -7.47 -7.46 -18.87
C LEU A 79 -8.93 -7.91 -19.03
N ASP A 80 -9.64 -7.37 -20.01
CA ASP A 80 -10.98 -7.73 -20.42
C ASP A 80 -11.12 -9.23 -20.70
N LYS A 81 -10.24 -9.74 -21.58
CA LYS A 81 -10.21 -11.16 -21.93
C LYS A 81 -10.03 -12.05 -20.71
N TYR A 82 -9.03 -11.75 -19.90
CA TYR A 82 -8.70 -12.58 -18.74
C TYR A 82 -9.76 -12.53 -17.65
N LEU A 83 -10.40 -11.39 -17.41
CA LEU A 83 -11.46 -11.29 -16.41
C LEU A 83 -12.72 -12.01 -16.84
N LEU A 84 -13.12 -11.96 -18.11
CA LEU A 84 -14.24 -12.74 -18.66
C LEU A 84 -13.97 -14.25 -18.62
N GLU A 85 -12.74 -14.66 -18.91
CA GLU A 85 -12.32 -16.06 -18.78
C GLU A 85 -12.38 -16.53 -17.31
N PHE A 86 -11.92 -15.71 -16.38
CA PHE A 86 -12.01 -15.97 -14.95
C PHE A 86 -13.45 -16.14 -14.51
N GLU A 87 -14.33 -15.19 -14.82
CA GLU A 87 -15.75 -15.22 -14.46
C GLU A 87 -16.41 -16.49 -15.01
N SER A 88 -16.21 -16.79 -16.29
CA SER A 88 -16.76 -17.99 -16.91
C SER A 88 -16.31 -19.27 -16.21
N ASN A 89 -15.05 -19.38 -15.81
CA ASN A 89 -14.51 -20.61 -15.22
C ASN A 89 -14.87 -20.78 -13.74
N ILE A 90 -14.85 -19.71 -12.93
CA ILE A 90 -15.17 -19.80 -11.50
C ILE A 90 -16.67 -20.00 -11.28
N THR A 91 -17.52 -19.40 -12.13
CA THR A 91 -18.98 -19.55 -12.06
C THR A 91 -19.42 -20.99 -12.33
N LYS A 92 -18.75 -21.72 -13.22
CA LYS A 92 -18.99 -23.16 -13.45
C LYS A 92 -18.81 -24.00 -12.18
N ARG A 93 -18.06 -23.52 -11.21
CA ARG A 93 -17.81 -24.18 -9.92
C ARG A 93 -18.71 -23.67 -8.79
N GLY A 94 -19.70 -22.83 -9.11
CA GLY A 94 -20.71 -22.35 -8.17
C GLY A 94 -20.40 -21.04 -7.47
N ALA A 95 -19.28 -20.38 -7.75
CA ALA A 95 -19.05 -19.04 -7.23
C ALA A 95 -19.85 -17.99 -8.03
N ARG A 96 -20.28 -16.95 -7.34
CA ARG A 96 -20.92 -15.78 -7.97
C ARG A 96 -19.90 -14.67 -8.16
N VAL A 97 -19.82 -14.09 -9.34
CA VAL A 97 -18.95 -12.96 -9.64
C VAL A 97 -19.79 -11.69 -9.71
N VAL A 98 -19.31 -10.63 -9.10
CA VAL A 98 -19.93 -9.29 -9.11
C VAL A 98 -18.88 -8.30 -9.58
N TRP A 99 -19.23 -7.48 -10.56
CA TRP A 99 -18.40 -6.38 -11.04
C TRP A 99 -18.79 -5.11 -10.27
N ALA A 100 -17.82 -4.46 -9.66
CA ALA A 100 -18.00 -3.20 -8.96
C ALA A 100 -17.13 -2.12 -9.61
N GLU A 101 -17.76 -1.13 -10.21
CA GLU A 101 -17.07 -0.02 -10.86
C GLU A 101 -16.37 0.89 -9.83
N ASN A 102 -16.98 1.02 -8.67
CA ASN A 102 -16.49 1.88 -7.58
C ASN A 102 -16.71 1.24 -6.19
N LYS A 103 -16.19 1.92 -5.16
CA LYS A 103 -16.31 1.47 -3.78
C LYS A 103 -17.76 1.32 -3.30
N ASP A 104 -18.67 2.21 -3.76
CA ASP A 104 -20.04 2.24 -3.26
C ASP A 104 -20.82 1.04 -3.77
N GLU A 105 -20.60 0.61 -5.02
CA GLU A 105 -21.15 -0.64 -5.56
C GLU A 105 -20.61 -1.88 -4.84
N ALA A 106 -19.31 -1.92 -4.57
CA ALA A 106 -18.73 -3.03 -3.81
C ALA A 106 -19.32 -3.12 -2.40
N LEU A 107 -19.48 -1.99 -1.71
CA LEU A 107 -20.07 -1.94 -0.38
C LEU A 107 -21.57 -2.28 -0.40
N ALA A 108 -22.32 -1.83 -1.41
CA ALA A 108 -23.73 -2.16 -1.57
C ALA A 108 -23.96 -3.67 -1.77
N GLU A 109 -23.10 -4.35 -2.54
CA GLU A 109 -23.15 -5.80 -2.67
C GLU A 109 -22.87 -6.51 -1.34
N ILE A 110 -21.83 -6.07 -0.61
CA ILE A 110 -21.51 -6.61 0.70
C ILE A 110 -22.70 -6.40 1.66
N GLU A 111 -23.27 -5.20 1.69
CA GLU A 111 -24.48 -4.90 2.50
C GLU A 111 -25.65 -5.83 2.18
N SER A 112 -25.91 -6.05 0.88
CA SER A 112 -26.96 -6.97 0.42
C SER A 112 -26.77 -8.38 0.97
N VAL A 113 -25.53 -8.88 0.93
CA VAL A 113 -25.19 -10.19 1.50
C VAL A 113 -25.38 -10.20 3.02
N MET A 114 -24.87 -9.18 3.75
CA MET A 114 -25.01 -9.09 5.21
C MET A 114 -26.49 -9.12 5.63
N LYS A 115 -27.34 -8.35 4.94
CA LYS A 115 -28.79 -8.31 5.19
C LYS A 115 -29.46 -9.65 4.89
N ARG A 116 -29.14 -10.26 3.75
CA ARG A 116 -29.73 -11.54 3.31
C ARG A 116 -29.45 -12.67 4.30
N VAL A 117 -28.22 -12.78 4.83
CA VAL A 117 -27.87 -13.82 5.80
C VAL A 117 -28.06 -13.38 7.24
N ASN A 118 -28.58 -12.18 7.48
CA ASN A 118 -28.74 -11.57 8.81
C ASN A 118 -27.44 -11.61 9.64
N ALA A 119 -26.31 -11.33 8.99
CA ALA A 119 -25.01 -11.42 9.60
C ALA A 119 -24.86 -10.46 10.80
N LYS A 120 -24.31 -10.98 11.90
CA LYS A 120 -23.97 -10.22 13.11
C LYS A 120 -22.46 -10.10 13.31
N SER A 121 -21.70 -11.00 12.69
CA SER A 121 -20.27 -11.10 12.87
C SER A 121 -19.55 -11.45 11.55
N VAL A 122 -18.42 -10.80 11.35
CA VAL A 122 -17.54 -10.99 10.21
C VAL A 122 -16.11 -11.20 10.71
N VAL A 123 -15.46 -12.23 10.17
CA VAL A 123 -14.00 -12.36 10.25
C VAL A 123 -13.37 -11.91 8.93
N LYS A 124 -12.34 -11.08 9.02
CA LYS A 124 -11.68 -10.50 7.84
C LYS A 124 -10.19 -10.81 7.87
N SER A 125 -9.67 -11.42 6.81
CA SER A 125 -8.24 -11.52 6.62
C SER A 125 -7.69 -10.23 6.02
N LYS A 126 -6.44 -9.94 6.33
CA LYS A 126 -5.74 -8.76 5.83
C LYS A 126 -5.93 -8.54 4.34
N SER A 127 -6.46 -7.39 3.97
CA SER A 127 -6.66 -7.02 2.58
C SER A 127 -6.58 -5.51 2.38
N MET A 128 -5.62 -5.08 1.55
CA MET A 128 -5.52 -3.66 1.18
C MET A 128 -6.74 -3.16 0.38
N THR A 129 -7.46 -4.06 -0.30
CA THR A 129 -8.64 -3.70 -1.07
C THR A 129 -9.83 -3.40 -0.13
N THR A 130 -9.96 -4.14 0.98
CA THR A 130 -10.98 -3.85 2.00
C THR A 130 -10.69 -2.54 2.75
N GLU A 131 -9.41 -2.24 2.99
CA GLU A 131 -8.98 -0.95 3.56
C GLU A 131 -9.23 0.23 2.59
N GLU A 132 -9.12 -0.01 1.27
CA GLU A 132 -9.36 1.00 0.24
C GLU A 132 -10.81 1.50 0.26
N VAL A 133 -11.76 0.62 0.55
CA VAL A 133 -13.19 0.95 0.63
C VAL A 133 -13.67 1.28 2.04
N HIS A 134 -12.80 1.27 3.04
CA HIS A 134 -13.14 1.49 4.45
C HIS A 134 -14.22 0.53 4.96
N LEU A 135 -14.01 -0.76 4.68
CA LEU A 135 -15.00 -1.80 4.95
C LEU A 135 -15.35 -1.94 6.44
N ASN A 136 -14.35 -1.83 7.33
CA ASN A 136 -14.59 -2.00 8.77
C ASN A 136 -15.55 -0.94 9.29
N GLU A 137 -15.30 0.34 8.99
CA GLU A 137 -16.17 1.45 9.38
C GLU A 137 -17.57 1.34 8.78
N PHE A 138 -17.69 0.77 7.58
CA PHE A 138 -18.98 0.55 6.94
C PHE A 138 -19.80 -0.52 7.67
N LEU A 139 -19.21 -1.67 7.98
CA LEU A 139 -19.88 -2.78 8.67
C LEU A 139 -20.20 -2.44 10.13
N GLU A 140 -19.32 -1.73 10.82
CA GLU A 140 -19.57 -1.23 12.18
C GLU A 140 -20.80 -0.30 12.24
N LYS A 141 -21.02 0.56 11.22
CA LYS A 141 -22.23 1.38 11.11
C LYS A 141 -23.51 0.56 10.91
N MET A 142 -23.38 -0.64 10.38
CA MET A 142 -24.48 -1.62 10.26
C MET A 142 -24.71 -2.44 11.54
N ASN A 143 -23.96 -2.16 12.63
CA ASN A 143 -23.93 -2.95 13.86
C ASN A 143 -23.51 -4.43 13.62
N VAL A 144 -22.61 -4.66 12.66
CA VAL A 144 -21.95 -5.95 12.43
C VAL A 144 -20.59 -5.92 13.10
N GLU A 145 -20.30 -6.92 13.94
CA GLU A 145 -18.97 -7.07 14.55
C GLU A 145 -17.95 -7.47 13.49
N VAL A 146 -16.90 -6.71 13.32
CA VAL A 146 -15.80 -7.01 12.38
C VAL A 146 -14.54 -7.34 13.14
N VAL A 147 -13.93 -8.49 12.87
CA VAL A 147 -12.71 -8.93 13.53
C VAL A 147 -11.60 -9.16 12.50
N GLU A 148 -10.53 -8.39 12.65
CA GLU A 148 -9.29 -8.62 11.89
C GLU A 148 -8.61 -9.90 12.36
N THR A 149 -8.15 -10.72 11.43
CA THR A 149 -7.57 -12.03 11.74
C THR A 149 -6.07 -12.14 11.50
N ASP A 150 -5.45 -11.21 10.76
CA ASP A 150 -4.00 -11.01 10.74
C ASP A 150 -3.55 -10.42 12.06
N LEU A 151 -2.53 -10.98 12.70
CA LEU A 151 -2.09 -10.53 14.02
C LEU A 151 -1.69 -9.05 14.02
N GLY A 152 -1.02 -8.57 12.98
CA GLY A 152 -0.62 -7.18 12.87
C GLY A 152 -1.81 -6.23 12.72
N GLU A 153 -2.82 -6.60 11.93
CA GLU A 153 -4.06 -5.82 11.79
C GLU A 153 -4.95 -5.92 13.03
N TYR A 154 -4.98 -7.08 13.69
CA TYR A 154 -5.70 -7.23 14.96
C TYR A 154 -5.13 -6.32 16.06
N ILE A 155 -3.80 -6.21 16.15
CA ILE A 155 -3.14 -5.25 17.06
C ILE A 155 -3.55 -3.81 16.72
N GLN A 156 -3.59 -3.45 15.44
CA GLN A 156 -4.02 -2.13 15.00
C GLN A 156 -5.48 -1.86 15.29
N GLN A 157 -6.34 -2.85 15.08
CA GLN A 157 -7.77 -2.76 15.38
C GLN A 157 -8.00 -2.50 16.86
N LEU A 158 -7.30 -3.22 17.75
CA LEU A 158 -7.36 -3.02 19.20
C LEU A 158 -6.92 -1.61 19.60
N ASP A 159 -5.86 -1.08 18.98
CA ASP A 159 -5.32 0.25 19.29
C ASP A 159 -6.05 1.40 18.54
N GLY A 160 -7.04 1.08 17.71
CA GLY A 160 -7.81 2.06 16.95
C GLY A 160 -7.02 2.77 15.84
N GLU A 161 -5.92 2.17 15.36
CA GLU A 161 -5.05 2.71 14.31
C GLU A 161 -5.27 2.02 12.95
N PRO A 162 -5.09 2.71 11.81
CA PRO A 162 -5.05 2.06 10.51
C PRO A 162 -3.73 1.29 10.34
N PRO A 163 -3.61 0.39 9.33
CA PRO A 163 -2.36 -0.28 9.02
C PRO A 163 -1.23 0.70 8.68
N PHE A 164 -0.08 0.57 9.38
CA PHE A 164 1.08 1.43 9.15
C PHE A 164 1.83 1.07 7.87
N HIS A 165 1.88 -0.21 7.53
CA HIS A 165 2.62 -0.74 6.38
C HIS A 165 1.81 -1.82 5.67
N ILE A 166 1.88 -1.88 4.33
CA ILE A 166 1.06 -2.78 3.52
C ILE A 166 1.33 -4.28 3.72
N VAL A 167 2.50 -4.66 4.25
CA VAL A 167 2.87 -6.08 4.51
C VAL A 167 2.94 -6.38 6.01
N THR A 168 3.47 -5.45 6.80
CA THR A 168 3.66 -5.59 8.24
C THR A 168 2.93 -4.46 8.97
N PRO A 169 1.62 -4.57 9.20
CA PRO A 169 0.78 -3.45 9.66
C PRO A 169 1.28 -2.77 10.94
N ALA A 170 1.77 -3.53 11.91
CA ALA A 170 2.23 -3.05 13.21
C ALA A 170 3.75 -2.83 13.30
N MET A 171 4.47 -2.60 12.17
CA MET A 171 5.94 -2.51 12.18
C MET A 171 6.51 -1.31 12.96
N HIS A 172 5.71 -0.33 13.30
CA HIS A 172 6.09 0.83 14.13
C HIS A 172 5.98 0.56 15.63
N LYS A 173 5.40 -0.60 16.03
CA LYS A 173 5.25 -1.00 17.43
C LYS A 173 6.41 -1.88 17.88
N SER A 174 6.84 -1.69 19.13
CA SER A 174 7.75 -2.60 19.83
C SER A 174 6.96 -3.71 20.52
N LYS A 175 7.67 -4.73 21.05
CA LYS A 175 7.06 -5.76 21.91
C LYS A 175 6.30 -5.15 23.07
N GLU A 176 6.88 -4.14 23.71
CA GLU A 176 6.33 -3.45 24.87
C GLU A 176 5.04 -2.69 24.51
N ASP A 177 5.00 -2.05 23.32
CA ASP A 177 3.79 -1.40 22.83
C ASP A 177 2.67 -2.42 22.62
N VAL A 178 2.96 -3.56 22.00
CA VAL A 178 1.99 -4.64 21.79
C VAL A 178 1.51 -5.24 23.11
N ALA A 179 2.44 -5.48 24.06
CA ALA A 179 2.08 -5.98 25.40
C ALA A 179 1.13 -5.04 26.13
N LYS A 180 1.35 -3.72 26.00
CA LYS A 180 0.46 -2.70 26.56
C LYS A 180 -0.92 -2.73 25.90
N VAL A 181 -1.00 -2.74 24.58
CA VAL A 181 -2.29 -2.84 23.86
C VAL A 181 -3.08 -4.07 24.30
N PHE A 182 -2.42 -5.23 24.40
CA PHE A 182 -3.07 -6.46 24.83
C PHE A 182 -3.47 -6.42 26.32
N HIS A 183 -2.66 -5.80 27.16
CA HIS A 183 -3.02 -5.57 28.57
C HIS A 183 -4.29 -4.73 28.68
N ASP A 184 -4.32 -3.58 28.02
CA ASP A 184 -5.41 -2.60 28.11
C ASP A 184 -6.73 -3.14 27.54
N HIS A 185 -6.69 -3.94 26.46
CA HIS A 185 -7.88 -4.43 25.77
C HIS A 185 -8.26 -5.89 26.06
N LEU A 186 -7.29 -6.74 26.42
CA LEU A 186 -7.51 -8.18 26.59
C LEU A 186 -7.20 -8.66 28.03
N GLY A 187 -6.70 -7.78 28.91
CA GLY A 187 -6.35 -8.11 30.29
C GLY A 187 -5.14 -9.04 30.43
N THR A 188 -4.23 -9.06 29.43
CA THR A 188 -3.02 -9.90 29.49
C THR A 188 -1.98 -9.32 30.47
N PRO A 189 -1.06 -10.13 31.04
CA PRO A 189 0.05 -9.60 31.80
C PRO A 189 0.93 -8.68 30.95
N ILE A 190 1.29 -7.50 31.49
CA ILE A 190 2.15 -6.53 30.79
C ILE A 190 3.57 -7.10 30.50
N SER A 191 4.01 -8.08 31.30
CA SER A 191 5.28 -8.77 31.12
C SER A 191 5.25 -9.93 30.13
N ALA A 192 4.09 -10.17 29.49
CA ALA A 192 3.92 -11.29 28.59
C ALA A 192 4.95 -11.32 27.46
N THR A 193 5.47 -12.51 27.18
CA THR A 193 6.40 -12.78 26.09
C THR A 193 5.66 -12.71 24.73
N PRO A 194 6.36 -12.54 23.60
CA PRO A 194 5.74 -12.59 22.27
C PRO A 194 4.95 -13.88 22.04
N GLN A 195 5.44 -15.03 22.55
CA GLN A 195 4.78 -16.32 22.42
C GLN A 195 3.45 -16.34 23.22
N GLU A 196 3.44 -15.84 24.43
CA GLU A 196 2.24 -15.73 25.26
C GLU A 196 1.21 -14.80 24.62
N LEU A 197 1.63 -13.61 24.14
CA LEU A 197 0.74 -12.68 23.42
C LEU A 197 0.13 -13.33 22.18
N THR A 198 0.92 -14.06 21.39
CA THR A 198 0.42 -14.81 20.23
C THR A 198 -0.60 -15.89 20.64
N MET A 199 -0.35 -16.60 21.74
CA MET A 199 -1.29 -17.59 22.27
C MET A 199 -2.60 -16.97 22.76
N PHE A 200 -2.56 -15.79 23.41
CA PHE A 200 -3.76 -15.04 23.77
C PHE A 200 -4.58 -14.65 22.51
N ALA A 201 -3.94 -14.09 21.51
CA ALA A 201 -4.60 -13.74 20.25
C ALA A 201 -5.23 -14.99 19.60
N ARG A 202 -4.47 -16.10 19.52
CA ARG A 202 -4.97 -17.37 18.98
C ARG A 202 -6.23 -17.87 19.71
N GLN A 203 -6.26 -17.83 21.05
CA GLN A 203 -7.42 -18.26 21.83
C GLN A 203 -8.63 -17.37 21.58
N LYS A 204 -8.44 -16.06 21.52
CA LYS A 204 -9.51 -15.09 21.24
C LYS A 204 -10.06 -15.24 19.82
N LEU A 205 -9.20 -15.30 18.81
CA LEU A 205 -9.59 -15.41 17.42
C LEU A 205 -10.21 -16.78 17.06
N ARG A 206 -9.81 -17.85 17.77
CA ARG A 206 -10.37 -19.19 17.51
C ARG A 206 -11.91 -19.22 17.59
N GLN A 207 -12.47 -18.59 18.62
CA GLN A 207 -13.93 -18.51 18.77
C GLN A 207 -14.57 -17.66 17.68
N LYS A 208 -13.90 -16.57 17.30
CA LYS A 208 -14.37 -15.66 16.24
C LYS A 208 -14.46 -16.37 14.90
N TYR A 209 -13.46 -17.16 14.52
CA TYR A 209 -13.49 -17.96 13.29
C TYR A 209 -14.68 -18.94 13.23
N THR A 210 -14.91 -19.67 14.32
CA THR A 210 -15.93 -20.74 14.35
C THR A 210 -17.35 -20.22 14.50
N GLN A 211 -17.53 -18.96 14.90
CA GLN A 211 -18.82 -18.34 15.15
C GLN A 211 -19.21 -17.27 14.14
N ALA A 212 -18.29 -16.89 13.24
CA ALA A 212 -18.54 -15.84 12.25
C ALA A 212 -19.58 -16.28 11.21
N ASP A 213 -20.48 -15.37 10.88
CA ASP A 213 -21.50 -15.58 9.85
C ASP A 213 -20.90 -15.49 8.45
N VAL A 214 -19.96 -14.55 8.25
CA VAL A 214 -19.33 -14.28 6.95
C VAL A 214 -17.82 -14.16 7.12
N GLY A 215 -17.08 -14.75 6.18
CA GLY A 215 -15.65 -14.56 6.02
C GLY A 215 -15.35 -13.65 4.85
N ILE A 216 -14.48 -12.65 5.05
CA ILE A 216 -14.07 -11.73 3.97
C ILE A 216 -12.56 -11.79 3.78
N THR A 217 -12.13 -12.00 2.53
CA THR A 217 -10.73 -12.00 2.16
C THR A 217 -10.46 -11.06 0.99
N GLY A 218 -9.21 -10.69 0.78
CA GLY A 218 -8.72 -10.24 -0.51
C GLY A 218 -8.18 -11.41 -1.32
N ALA A 219 -7.45 -11.08 -2.41
CA ALA A 219 -6.64 -12.05 -3.13
C ALA A 219 -5.31 -11.43 -3.57
N ASN A 220 -4.26 -12.25 -3.60
CA ASN A 220 -2.98 -11.85 -4.15
C ASN A 220 -2.99 -11.92 -5.68
N PHE A 221 -3.61 -12.97 -6.24
CA PHE A 221 -3.73 -13.18 -7.69
C PHE A 221 -5.10 -13.73 -8.08
N ILE A 222 -5.47 -13.45 -9.34
CA ILE A 222 -6.61 -14.01 -10.06
C ILE A 222 -6.05 -14.89 -11.17
N LEU A 223 -6.54 -16.14 -11.29
CA LEU A 223 -6.14 -17.14 -12.27
C LEU A 223 -7.30 -17.41 -13.23
N PRO A 224 -7.27 -16.82 -14.43
CA PRO A 224 -8.35 -16.96 -15.41
C PRO A 224 -8.57 -18.41 -15.89
N ASP A 225 -7.48 -19.06 -16.27
CA ASP A 225 -7.48 -20.41 -16.83
C ASP A 225 -8.04 -21.47 -15.87
N LEU A 226 -7.80 -21.29 -14.59
CA LEU A 226 -8.31 -22.19 -13.55
C LEU A 226 -9.66 -21.74 -12.96
N GLY A 227 -10.07 -20.49 -13.17
CA GLY A 227 -11.22 -19.90 -12.47
C GLY A 227 -10.96 -19.90 -10.96
N ALA A 228 -9.88 -19.30 -10.52
CA ALA A 228 -9.47 -19.33 -9.12
C ALA A 228 -8.89 -18.01 -8.63
N VAL A 229 -8.97 -17.80 -7.32
CA VAL A 229 -8.20 -16.73 -6.63
C VAL A 229 -7.13 -17.37 -5.76
N VAL A 230 -6.01 -16.65 -5.58
CA VAL A 230 -4.88 -17.12 -4.79
C VAL A 230 -4.67 -16.20 -3.61
N VAL A 231 -4.56 -16.79 -2.42
CA VAL A 231 -4.20 -16.08 -1.18
C VAL A 231 -2.90 -16.65 -0.65
N THR A 232 -1.95 -15.76 -0.31
CA THR A 232 -0.68 -16.14 0.31
C THR A 232 -0.56 -15.54 1.70
N GLU A 233 -0.16 -16.34 2.68
CA GLU A 233 -0.09 -15.93 4.08
C GLU A 233 0.92 -16.77 4.87
N ASN A 234 1.24 -16.35 6.10
CA ASN A 234 2.15 -17.07 6.98
C ASN A 234 1.49 -17.62 8.25
N GLU A 235 0.28 -17.18 8.57
CA GLU A 235 -0.37 -17.43 9.86
C GLU A 235 -1.50 -18.47 9.76
N GLY A 236 -2.02 -18.73 8.57
CA GLY A 236 -3.21 -19.58 8.37
C GLY A 236 -4.53 -18.85 8.67
N ASN A 237 -4.47 -17.56 8.95
CA ASN A 237 -5.62 -16.73 9.28
C ASN A 237 -6.61 -16.60 8.12
N ALA A 238 -6.14 -16.40 6.89
CA ALA A 238 -7.01 -16.34 5.73
C ALA A 238 -7.66 -17.69 5.44
N ARG A 239 -6.94 -18.81 5.62
CA ARG A 239 -7.51 -20.17 5.48
C ARG A 239 -8.67 -20.38 6.45
N LEU A 240 -8.53 -19.99 7.72
CA LEU A 240 -9.60 -20.11 8.71
C LEU A 240 -10.77 -19.16 8.38
N THR A 241 -10.47 -17.94 7.93
CA THR A 241 -11.46 -16.95 7.50
C THR A 241 -12.35 -17.46 6.35
N MET A 242 -11.79 -18.19 5.40
CA MET A 242 -12.52 -18.69 4.24
C MET A 242 -13.18 -20.06 4.47
N THR A 243 -12.75 -20.83 5.48
CA THR A 243 -13.19 -22.22 5.65
C THR A 243 -14.36 -22.36 6.62
N PHE A 244 -14.36 -21.63 7.74
CA PHE A 244 -15.38 -21.79 8.78
C PHE A 244 -16.71 -21.10 8.48
N PRO A 245 -16.76 -19.83 8.03
CA PRO A 245 -18.02 -19.17 7.74
C PRO A 245 -18.76 -19.83 6.56
N LYS A 246 -20.08 -19.77 6.61
CA LYS A 246 -20.92 -20.29 5.53
C LYS A 246 -20.85 -19.49 4.24
N VAL A 247 -20.58 -18.21 4.34
CA VAL A 247 -20.44 -17.31 3.19
C VAL A 247 -19.02 -16.75 3.17
N HIS A 248 -18.35 -16.90 2.03
CA HIS A 248 -17.05 -16.31 1.78
C HIS A 248 -17.15 -15.23 0.71
N ILE A 249 -16.75 -14.01 1.05
CA ILE A 249 -16.65 -12.88 0.12
C ILE A 249 -15.18 -12.60 -0.18
N VAL A 250 -14.82 -12.54 -1.45
CA VAL A 250 -13.49 -12.11 -1.92
C VAL A 250 -13.63 -10.74 -2.55
N LEU A 251 -13.02 -9.70 -1.95
CA LEU A 251 -12.93 -8.37 -2.55
C LEU A 251 -11.54 -8.18 -3.17
N VAL A 252 -11.48 -8.08 -4.50
CA VAL A 252 -10.21 -8.09 -5.23
C VAL A 252 -10.19 -7.07 -6.36
N GLY A 253 -9.09 -6.32 -6.49
CA GLY A 253 -8.88 -5.41 -7.61
C GLY A 253 -8.62 -6.15 -8.92
N ILE A 254 -9.20 -5.65 -10.02
CA ILE A 254 -9.08 -6.27 -11.35
C ILE A 254 -7.63 -6.40 -11.83
N GLU A 255 -6.72 -5.58 -11.32
CA GLU A 255 -5.30 -5.64 -11.66
C GLU A 255 -4.56 -6.88 -11.11
N LYS A 256 -5.21 -7.69 -10.26
CA LYS A 256 -4.57 -8.88 -9.65
C LYS A 256 -4.44 -10.08 -10.59
N VAL A 257 -4.91 -9.98 -11.80
CA VAL A 257 -4.80 -11.05 -12.81
C VAL A 257 -3.33 -11.35 -13.15
N ILE A 258 -3.04 -12.67 -13.24
CA ILE A 258 -1.86 -13.23 -13.91
C ILE A 258 -2.34 -14.22 -14.97
N PRO A 259 -1.62 -14.42 -16.10
CA PRO A 259 -2.18 -15.09 -17.27
C PRO A 259 -2.57 -16.55 -17.05
N SER A 260 -1.83 -17.28 -16.20
CA SER A 260 -2.03 -18.73 -16.03
C SER A 260 -1.62 -19.20 -14.62
N TYR A 261 -2.24 -20.29 -14.18
CA TYR A 261 -1.82 -21.05 -13.00
C TYR A 261 -0.33 -21.42 -13.04
N ASN A 262 0.15 -21.81 -14.23
CA ASN A 262 1.56 -22.16 -14.42
C ASN A 262 2.53 -21.01 -14.12
N ASP A 263 2.07 -19.76 -14.15
CA ASP A 263 2.92 -18.61 -13.84
C ASP A 263 3.16 -18.40 -12.35
N LEU A 264 2.37 -19.06 -11.48
CA LEU A 264 2.50 -18.94 -10.00
C LEU A 264 3.91 -19.27 -9.49
N HIS A 265 4.62 -20.22 -10.12
CA HIS A 265 5.98 -20.59 -9.74
C HIS A 265 6.99 -19.44 -9.83
N LEU A 266 6.67 -18.38 -10.58
CA LEU A 266 7.47 -17.16 -10.66
C LEU A 266 6.99 -16.11 -9.66
N PHE A 267 5.67 -15.91 -9.57
CA PHE A 267 5.11 -14.83 -8.76
C PHE A 267 5.17 -15.08 -7.25
N LEU A 268 4.87 -16.32 -6.81
CA LEU A 268 4.85 -16.64 -5.38
C LEU A 268 6.22 -16.49 -4.71
N PRO A 269 7.33 -17.04 -5.27
CA PRO A 269 8.66 -16.83 -4.70
C PRO A 269 9.09 -15.35 -4.71
N LEU A 270 8.81 -14.60 -5.81
CA LEU A 270 9.13 -13.18 -5.84
C LEU A 270 8.33 -12.39 -4.79
N LEU A 271 7.04 -12.67 -4.64
CA LEU A 271 6.22 -12.02 -3.61
C LEU A 271 6.77 -12.30 -2.20
N ALA A 272 7.09 -13.56 -1.88
CA ALA A 272 7.63 -13.95 -0.59
C ALA A 272 9.02 -13.34 -0.32
N THR A 273 9.92 -13.42 -1.30
CA THR A 273 11.29 -12.88 -1.16
C THR A 273 11.28 -11.37 -0.93
N PHE A 274 10.52 -10.62 -1.73
CA PHE A 274 10.50 -9.17 -1.63
C PHE A 274 9.51 -8.64 -0.58
N GLY A 275 8.58 -9.47 -0.11
CA GLY A 275 7.67 -9.15 0.98
C GLY A 275 8.27 -9.32 2.36
N THR A 276 8.86 -10.49 2.61
CA THR A 276 9.32 -10.92 3.94
C THR A 276 10.72 -11.52 3.96
N GLY A 277 11.35 -11.70 2.81
CA GLY A 277 12.66 -12.37 2.69
C GLY A 277 12.59 -13.89 2.71
N GLN A 278 11.39 -14.48 2.64
CA GLN A 278 11.20 -15.93 2.58
C GLN A 278 11.44 -16.44 1.16
N GLN A 279 11.78 -17.72 1.04
CA GLN A 279 11.82 -18.40 -0.26
C GLN A 279 10.42 -18.58 -0.84
N LEU A 280 9.46 -18.95 0.02
CA LEU A 280 8.04 -19.06 -0.25
C LEU A 280 7.27 -18.77 1.04
N THR A 281 6.06 -18.27 0.95
CA THR A 281 5.15 -18.13 2.11
C THR A 281 4.71 -19.50 2.64
N VAL A 282 4.37 -19.57 3.92
CA VAL A 282 3.99 -20.83 4.59
C VAL A 282 2.76 -21.46 3.95
N TYR A 283 1.75 -20.64 3.65
CA TYR A 283 0.52 -21.08 3.00
C TYR A 283 0.31 -20.33 1.69
N ASN A 284 -0.02 -21.10 0.64
CA ASN A 284 -0.43 -20.61 -0.66
C ASN A 284 -1.68 -21.38 -1.05
N THR A 285 -2.83 -20.75 -0.87
CA THR A 285 -4.14 -21.39 -1.06
C THR A 285 -4.75 -20.93 -2.37
N ILE A 286 -5.17 -21.90 -3.20
CA ILE A 286 -5.90 -21.68 -4.45
C ILE A 286 -7.35 -22.02 -4.20
N ILE A 287 -8.25 -21.07 -4.43
CA ILE A 287 -9.67 -21.18 -4.11
C ILE A 287 -10.43 -21.12 -5.42
N THR A 288 -11.15 -22.18 -5.73
CA THR A 288 -11.82 -22.38 -7.02
C THR A 288 -13.35 -22.23 -6.96
N GLY A 289 -13.92 -22.09 -5.78
CA GLY A 289 -15.38 -21.98 -5.60
C GLY A 289 -15.81 -22.30 -4.18
N PRO A 290 -17.12 -22.35 -3.91
CA PRO A 290 -17.70 -22.82 -2.67
C PRO A 290 -17.56 -24.35 -2.54
N ARG A 291 -17.89 -24.87 -1.36
CA ARG A 291 -17.92 -26.30 -1.05
C ARG A 291 -18.77 -27.08 -2.05
N GLN A 292 -18.25 -28.20 -2.56
CA GLN A 292 -18.99 -29.14 -3.42
C GLN A 292 -19.71 -30.20 -2.60
N GLU A 293 -20.64 -30.93 -3.21
CA GLU A 293 -21.50 -31.92 -2.52
C GLU A 293 -20.73 -32.95 -1.70
N ASN A 294 -19.55 -33.35 -2.13
CA ASN A 294 -18.74 -34.38 -1.46
C ASN A 294 -17.71 -33.80 -0.46
N GLU A 295 -17.72 -32.50 -0.23
CA GLU A 295 -16.79 -31.85 0.69
C GLU A 295 -17.48 -31.62 2.05
N VAL A 296 -16.74 -31.90 3.13
CA VAL A 296 -17.28 -31.85 4.50
C VAL A 296 -17.28 -30.43 5.05
N ASP A 297 -16.27 -29.61 4.69
CA ASP A 297 -16.05 -28.26 5.19
C ASP A 297 -15.84 -27.28 4.05
N GLY A 298 -15.84 -25.98 4.38
CA GLY A 298 -15.79 -24.89 3.43
C GLY A 298 -17.10 -24.12 3.34
N PRO A 299 -17.08 -22.95 2.70
CA PRO A 299 -18.24 -22.07 2.59
C PRO A 299 -19.31 -22.69 1.67
N GLU A 300 -20.57 -22.51 2.03
CA GLU A 300 -21.72 -22.93 1.21
C GLU A 300 -21.90 -21.99 -0.01
N GLU A 301 -21.47 -20.73 0.14
CA GLU A 301 -21.53 -19.70 -0.90
C GLU A 301 -20.19 -18.95 -0.99
N MET A 302 -19.75 -18.71 -2.22
CA MET A 302 -18.57 -17.86 -2.49
C MET A 302 -18.95 -16.74 -3.47
N ILE A 303 -18.61 -15.53 -3.11
CA ILE A 303 -18.86 -14.33 -3.91
C ILE A 303 -17.52 -13.63 -4.17
N VAL A 304 -17.20 -13.39 -5.44
CA VAL A 304 -16.01 -12.66 -5.84
C VAL A 304 -16.42 -11.31 -6.38
N ILE A 305 -16.03 -10.23 -5.69
CA ILE A 305 -16.27 -8.86 -6.11
C ILE A 305 -15.02 -8.37 -6.83
N LEU A 306 -15.12 -8.22 -8.14
CA LEU A 306 -14.09 -7.66 -9.01
C LEU A 306 -14.20 -6.14 -8.99
N MET A 307 -13.28 -5.46 -8.31
CA MET A 307 -13.36 -4.03 -8.09
C MET A 307 -12.45 -3.24 -9.04
N ASP A 308 -13.04 -2.30 -9.80
CA ASP A 308 -12.29 -1.34 -10.60
C ASP A 308 -11.75 -0.18 -9.73
N ASN A 309 -12.60 0.65 -9.21
CA ASN A 309 -12.30 1.79 -8.35
C ASN A 309 -11.11 2.64 -8.86
N GLY A 310 -11.14 3.01 -10.15
CA GLY A 310 -10.13 3.84 -10.82
C GLY A 310 -8.97 3.08 -11.47
N ARG A 311 -8.97 1.75 -11.45
CA ARG A 311 -7.94 0.95 -12.11
C ARG A 311 -8.01 1.04 -13.64
N SER A 312 -9.21 1.06 -14.19
CA SER A 312 -9.45 1.28 -15.63
C SER A 312 -9.00 2.68 -16.05
N THR A 313 -9.25 3.70 -15.23
CA THR A 313 -8.75 5.07 -15.46
C THR A 313 -7.21 5.08 -15.50
N LEU A 314 -6.56 4.41 -14.55
CA LEU A 314 -5.09 4.29 -14.54
C LEU A 314 -4.57 3.45 -15.73
N LEU A 315 -5.32 2.43 -16.16
CA LEU A 315 -5.00 1.62 -17.34
C LEU A 315 -5.00 2.46 -18.62
N ALA A 316 -5.88 3.45 -18.72
CA ALA A 316 -5.95 4.37 -19.86
C ALA A 316 -4.71 5.27 -19.99
N GLU A 317 -4.00 5.54 -18.87
CA GLU A 317 -2.80 6.36 -18.86
C GLU A 317 -1.59 5.58 -19.41
N ALA A 318 -1.11 5.98 -20.57
CA ALA A 318 -0.09 5.23 -21.32
C ALA A 318 1.21 4.96 -20.56
N GLU A 319 1.63 5.90 -19.71
CA GLU A 319 2.87 5.82 -18.93
C GLU A 319 2.63 5.23 -17.54
N GLN A 320 1.58 5.68 -16.85
CA GLN A 320 1.31 5.32 -15.45
C GLN A 320 0.65 3.94 -15.30
N ARG A 321 0.08 3.35 -16.36
CA ARG A 321 -0.50 1.99 -16.34
C ARG A 321 0.46 0.92 -15.85
N GLU A 322 1.78 1.13 -15.99
CA GLU A 322 2.80 0.24 -15.46
C GLU A 322 2.66 0.02 -13.94
N ALA A 323 2.08 0.96 -13.20
CA ALA A 323 1.81 0.83 -11.77
C ALA A 323 0.84 -0.32 -11.43
N LEU A 324 -0.02 -0.73 -12.37
CA LEU A 324 -0.93 -1.88 -12.21
C LEU A 324 -0.20 -3.24 -12.21
N TYR A 325 1.08 -3.30 -12.58
CA TYR A 325 1.88 -4.53 -12.45
C TYR A 325 2.24 -4.85 -10.99
N CYS A 326 1.96 -3.94 -10.07
CA CYS A 326 2.35 -4.07 -8.67
C CYS A 326 1.70 -5.26 -7.96
N ILE A 327 2.53 -6.15 -7.40
CA ILE A 327 2.10 -7.32 -6.61
C ILE A 327 1.96 -7.02 -5.10
N ARG A 328 2.09 -5.76 -4.69
CA ARG A 328 1.92 -5.28 -3.30
C ARG A 328 2.94 -5.88 -2.30
N CYS A 329 4.15 -6.21 -2.72
CA CYS A 329 5.19 -6.79 -1.84
C CYS A 329 5.80 -5.82 -0.81
N GLY A 330 5.58 -4.51 -0.89
CA GLY A 330 6.10 -3.54 0.09
C GLY A 330 7.59 -3.19 -0.03
N ALA A 331 8.37 -3.82 -0.92
CA ALA A 331 9.81 -3.58 -1.04
C ALA A 331 10.18 -2.11 -1.27
N CYS A 332 9.39 -1.39 -2.07
CA CYS A 332 9.61 0.02 -2.35
C CYS A 332 9.41 0.93 -1.11
N LEU A 333 8.54 0.54 -0.17
CA LEU A 333 8.35 1.25 1.11
C LEU A 333 9.60 1.10 1.98
N ASN A 334 10.06 -0.14 2.15
CA ASN A 334 11.24 -0.45 2.96
C ASN A 334 12.53 0.16 2.40
N ALA A 335 12.61 0.40 1.10
CA ALA A 335 13.76 1.04 0.46
C ALA A 335 13.71 2.57 0.47
N CYS A 336 12.52 3.17 0.66
CA CYS A 336 12.30 4.61 0.49
C CYS A 336 12.84 5.43 1.67
N PRO A 337 13.78 6.38 1.45
CA PRO A 337 14.27 7.24 2.53
C PRO A 337 13.18 8.16 3.09
N ILE A 338 12.20 8.57 2.27
CA ILE A 338 11.09 9.40 2.74
C ILE A 338 10.19 8.57 3.67
N TYR A 339 9.78 7.37 3.24
CA TYR A 339 8.96 6.50 4.07
C TYR A 339 9.62 6.16 5.42
N LYS A 340 10.93 5.89 5.43
CA LYS A 340 11.69 5.65 6.66
C LYS A 340 11.70 6.85 7.61
N ASN A 341 11.57 8.05 7.06
CA ASN A 341 11.65 9.29 7.83
C ASN A 341 10.27 9.75 8.36
N ILE A 342 9.21 9.63 7.55
CA ILE A 342 7.88 10.14 7.91
C ILE A 342 6.87 9.05 8.27
N GLY A 343 7.19 7.77 8.04
CA GLY A 343 6.30 6.64 8.34
C GLY A 343 5.09 6.51 7.42
N GLY A 344 4.28 5.47 7.66
CA GLY A 344 3.10 5.17 6.85
C GLY A 344 1.94 6.12 7.08
N PHE A 345 1.68 6.51 8.32
CA PHE A 345 0.54 7.35 8.69
C PHE A 345 0.57 8.75 8.08
N ALA A 346 1.77 9.30 7.81
CA ALA A 346 1.88 10.62 7.20
C ALA A 346 1.23 10.69 5.81
N TYR A 347 1.15 9.58 5.08
CA TYR A 347 0.53 9.54 3.75
C TYR A 347 -1.00 9.66 3.81
N GLN A 348 -1.64 9.35 4.94
CA GLN A 348 -3.09 9.45 5.17
C GLN A 348 -3.93 8.77 4.07
N THR A 349 -3.44 7.67 3.57
CA THR A 349 -4.10 6.88 2.52
C THR A 349 -3.74 5.42 2.70
N THR A 350 -4.61 4.54 2.25
CA THR A 350 -4.44 3.09 2.29
C THR A 350 -3.11 2.63 1.69
N TYR A 351 -2.74 3.24 0.57
CA TYR A 351 -1.48 2.93 -0.11
C TYR A 351 -0.43 4.00 0.21
N SER A 352 0.51 3.67 1.08
CA SER A 352 1.63 4.54 1.44
C SER A 352 2.88 4.27 0.60
N GLY A 353 3.91 5.10 0.77
CA GLY A 353 5.20 4.97 0.12
C GLY A 353 5.17 5.20 -1.40
N PRO A 354 6.23 4.81 -2.13
CA PRO A 354 6.39 5.17 -3.54
C PRO A 354 5.26 4.68 -4.45
N ILE A 355 4.80 3.43 -4.29
CA ILE A 355 3.68 2.92 -5.12
C ILE A 355 2.39 3.64 -4.79
N GLY A 356 2.11 3.91 -3.51
CA GLY A 356 0.93 4.68 -3.09
C GLY A 356 0.97 6.09 -3.63
N SER A 357 2.13 6.75 -3.61
CA SER A 357 2.33 8.08 -4.18
C SER A 357 2.11 8.15 -5.70
N VAL A 358 2.24 7.02 -6.40
CA VAL A 358 1.90 6.92 -7.83
C VAL A 358 0.41 6.70 -8.03
N ILE A 359 -0.20 5.69 -7.37
CA ILE A 359 -1.56 5.25 -7.70
C ILE A 359 -2.66 6.08 -7.02
N THR A 360 -2.44 6.59 -5.82
CA THR A 360 -3.47 7.33 -5.06
C THR A 360 -4.01 8.55 -5.79
N PRO A 361 -3.18 9.39 -6.47
CA PRO A 361 -3.71 10.50 -7.27
C PRO A 361 -4.66 10.08 -8.39
N HIS A 362 -4.50 8.87 -8.94
CA HIS A 362 -5.41 8.34 -9.97
C HIS A 362 -6.68 7.73 -9.38
N PHE A 363 -6.60 7.09 -8.20
CA PHE A 363 -7.75 6.45 -7.56
C PHE A 363 -8.63 7.44 -6.78
N LYS A 364 -8.04 8.50 -6.22
CA LYS A 364 -8.73 9.44 -5.30
C LYS A 364 -8.74 10.89 -5.80
N GLY A 365 -8.16 11.16 -6.97
CA GLY A 365 -8.12 12.48 -7.58
C GLY A 365 -6.76 13.18 -7.49
N MET A 366 -6.29 13.67 -8.64
CA MET A 366 -4.99 14.32 -8.78
C MET A 366 -4.91 15.61 -7.97
N GLU A 367 -5.94 16.44 -8.00
CA GLU A 367 -5.98 17.72 -7.29
C GLU A 367 -5.72 17.57 -5.79
N GLN A 368 -6.37 16.59 -5.16
CA GLN A 368 -6.29 16.38 -3.70
C GLN A 368 -5.00 15.65 -3.29
N PHE A 369 -4.49 14.73 -4.12
CA PHE A 369 -3.41 13.80 -3.74
C PHE A 369 -2.09 13.99 -4.50
N LYS A 370 -1.97 14.97 -5.40
CA LYS A 370 -0.71 15.26 -6.12
C LYS A 370 0.50 15.46 -5.20
N HIS A 371 0.27 16.00 -4.00
CA HIS A 371 1.33 16.24 -3.02
C HIS A 371 2.12 14.97 -2.66
N LEU A 372 1.48 13.80 -2.70
CA LEU A 372 2.15 12.51 -2.47
C LEU A 372 3.23 12.25 -3.52
N SER A 373 2.99 12.58 -4.80
CA SER A 373 3.98 12.43 -5.85
C SER A 373 5.17 13.39 -5.68
N TYR A 374 5.02 14.50 -4.94
CA TYR A 374 6.10 15.41 -4.57
C TYR A 374 6.84 14.97 -3.30
N ALA A 375 6.26 14.09 -2.48
CA ALA A 375 6.89 13.51 -1.29
C ALA A 375 7.96 12.45 -1.65
N SER A 376 8.89 12.83 -2.50
CA SER A 376 9.95 11.95 -3.01
C SER A 376 11.22 12.73 -3.33
N SER A 377 12.37 12.15 -2.96
CA SER A 377 13.70 12.65 -3.35
C SER A 377 14.10 12.24 -4.77
N LEU A 378 13.29 11.42 -5.46
CA LEU A 378 13.57 10.85 -6.79
C LEU A 378 14.92 10.11 -6.88
N CYS A 379 15.37 9.50 -5.78
CA CYS A 379 16.66 8.80 -5.73
C CYS A 379 16.69 7.50 -6.55
N GLY A 380 15.55 7.01 -7.05
CA GLY A 380 15.45 5.80 -7.88
C GLY A 380 15.43 4.47 -7.11
N ASN A 381 15.73 4.45 -5.81
CA ASN A 381 15.86 3.20 -5.05
C ASN A 381 14.60 2.32 -5.07
N CYS A 382 13.40 2.92 -5.10
CA CYS A 382 12.14 2.19 -5.21
C CYS A 382 11.99 1.44 -6.55
N THR A 383 12.58 1.96 -7.63
CA THR A 383 12.64 1.32 -8.95
C THR A 383 13.61 0.14 -8.93
N GLU A 384 14.80 0.34 -8.36
CA GLU A 384 15.84 -0.69 -8.25
C GLU A 384 15.36 -1.94 -7.51
N VAL A 385 14.70 -1.75 -6.38
CA VAL A 385 14.22 -2.87 -5.56
C VAL A 385 12.96 -3.54 -6.09
N CYS A 386 12.28 -2.97 -7.08
CA CYS A 386 10.99 -3.48 -7.53
C CYS A 386 11.12 -4.85 -8.21
N PRO A 387 10.47 -5.94 -7.70
CA PRO A 387 10.50 -7.23 -8.36
C PRO A 387 9.76 -7.25 -9.69
N MET A 388 8.81 -6.33 -9.89
CA MET A 388 8.07 -6.17 -11.15
C MET A 388 8.72 -5.17 -12.10
N LYS A 389 9.91 -4.65 -11.75
CA LYS A 389 10.67 -3.65 -12.53
C LYS A 389 9.83 -2.44 -12.95
N ILE A 390 8.92 -1.98 -12.07
CA ILE A 390 8.11 -0.78 -12.28
C ILE A 390 9.01 0.44 -12.10
N ASN A 391 8.98 1.35 -13.07
CA ASN A 391 9.81 2.55 -13.05
C ASN A 391 9.22 3.66 -12.16
N LEU A 392 9.06 3.36 -10.86
CA LEU A 392 8.32 4.17 -9.90
C LEU A 392 8.75 5.64 -9.85
N HIS A 393 10.06 5.92 -9.89
CA HIS A 393 10.54 7.30 -9.79
C HIS A 393 10.16 8.14 -11.02
N ASN A 394 10.13 7.55 -12.22
CA ASN A 394 9.64 8.22 -13.41
C ASN A 394 8.12 8.41 -13.38
N LEU A 395 7.36 7.42 -12.89
CA LEU A 395 5.91 7.55 -12.73
C LEU A 395 5.55 8.71 -11.81
N LEU A 396 6.32 8.96 -10.75
CA LEU A 396 6.15 10.14 -9.89
C LEU A 396 6.40 11.45 -10.67
N VAL A 397 7.38 11.47 -11.56
CA VAL A 397 7.64 12.65 -12.42
C VAL A 397 6.50 12.87 -13.41
N PHE A 398 5.94 11.80 -13.98
CA PHE A 398 4.79 11.90 -14.88
C PHE A 398 3.56 12.43 -14.15
N ASN A 399 3.27 11.96 -12.94
CA ASN A 399 2.20 12.53 -12.11
C ASN A 399 2.39 14.02 -11.85
N ARG A 400 3.63 14.47 -11.53
CA ARG A 400 3.94 15.90 -11.35
C ARG A 400 3.69 16.69 -12.63
N ARG A 401 4.10 16.15 -13.80
CA ARG A 401 3.85 16.75 -15.11
C ARG A 401 2.36 16.89 -15.38
N ASP A 402 1.59 15.84 -15.10
CA ASP A 402 0.16 15.81 -15.41
C ASP A 402 -0.64 16.72 -14.47
N ALA A 403 -0.29 16.80 -13.19
CA ALA A 403 -0.83 17.79 -12.28
C ALA A 403 -0.62 19.24 -12.78
N VAL A 404 0.57 19.53 -13.33
CA VAL A 404 0.86 20.85 -13.93
C VAL A 404 0.03 21.06 -15.21
N LYS A 405 -0.14 20.05 -16.07
CA LYS A 405 -0.97 20.14 -17.28
C LYS A 405 -2.44 20.41 -16.96
N GLN A 406 -2.97 19.79 -15.91
CA GLN A 406 -4.33 19.99 -15.43
C GLN A 406 -4.56 21.38 -14.80
N GLY A 407 -3.50 22.15 -14.62
CA GLY A 407 -3.59 23.49 -14.05
C GLY A 407 -3.60 23.54 -12.53
N ASP A 408 -3.28 22.45 -11.87
CA ASP A 408 -3.24 22.29 -10.41
C ASP A 408 -2.01 22.98 -9.77
N TYR A 409 -1.86 24.29 -10.00
CA TYR A 409 -0.78 25.10 -9.42
C TYR A 409 -1.25 26.51 -9.13
N LYS A 410 -0.57 27.19 -8.19
CA LYS A 410 -0.85 28.60 -7.87
C LYS A 410 -0.34 29.50 -8.99
N ARG A 411 -1.10 30.56 -9.32
CA ARG A 411 -0.68 31.55 -10.34
C ARG A 411 0.68 32.20 -10.02
N SER A 412 0.97 32.44 -8.74
CA SER A 412 2.25 32.93 -8.27
C SER A 412 3.41 31.98 -8.58
N GLU A 413 3.18 30.67 -8.46
CA GLU A 413 4.16 29.65 -8.80
C GLU A 413 4.48 29.65 -10.31
N LYS A 414 3.44 29.73 -11.14
CA LYS A 414 3.61 29.85 -12.61
C LYS A 414 4.46 31.06 -12.98
N PHE A 415 4.20 32.20 -12.36
CA PHE A 415 4.97 33.42 -12.59
C PHE A 415 6.43 33.25 -12.12
N GLY A 416 6.65 32.65 -10.95
CA GLY A 416 7.99 32.35 -10.45
C GLY A 416 8.81 31.48 -11.41
N TRP A 417 8.19 30.41 -11.94
CA TRP A 417 8.82 29.52 -12.92
C TRP A 417 9.08 30.23 -14.27
N PHE A 418 8.17 31.10 -14.70
CA PHE A 418 8.39 31.90 -15.91
C PHE A 418 9.60 32.82 -15.77
N VAL A 419 9.73 33.55 -14.67
CA VAL A 419 10.88 34.42 -14.38
C VAL A 419 12.16 33.60 -14.30
N TRP A 420 12.13 32.49 -13.55
CA TRP A 420 13.30 31.62 -13.42
C TRP A 420 13.76 31.08 -14.76
N LYS A 421 12.83 30.56 -15.58
CA LYS A 421 13.16 30.09 -16.94
C LYS A 421 13.82 31.15 -17.79
N ARG A 422 13.27 32.37 -17.80
CA ARG A 422 13.88 33.53 -18.53
C ARG A 422 15.29 33.81 -18.06
N ALA A 423 15.50 33.82 -16.76
CA ALA A 423 16.82 34.08 -16.16
C ALA A 423 17.82 32.97 -16.53
N MET A 424 17.41 31.68 -16.45
CA MET A 424 18.29 30.54 -16.73
C MET A 424 18.60 30.38 -18.23
N MET A 425 17.70 30.76 -19.12
CA MET A 425 17.92 30.71 -20.57
C MET A 425 18.74 31.89 -21.10
N ASN A 426 18.99 32.89 -20.31
CA ASN A 426 19.77 34.07 -20.73
C ASN A 426 21.07 34.16 -19.94
N ARG A 427 22.20 33.93 -20.63
CA ARG A 427 23.53 33.92 -20.00
C ARG A 427 23.88 35.27 -19.31
N ARG A 428 23.46 36.42 -19.88
CA ARG A 428 23.68 37.71 -19.25
C ARG A 428 22.94 37.83 -17.93
N MET A 429 21.66 37.41 -17.91
CA MET A 429 20.85 37.41 -16.69
C MET A 429 21.40 36.40 -15.65
N MET A 430 21.82 35.20 -16.08
CA MET A 430 22.48 34.25 -15.16
C MET A 430 23.75 34.83 -14.50
N ASN A 431 24.53 35.60 -15.24
CA ASN A 431 25.77 36.17 -14.73
C ASN A 431 25.57 37.50 -13.98
N THR A 432 24.36 38.07 -14.04
CA THR A 432 24.08 39.35 -13.33
C THR A 432 24.06 39.11 -11.81
N GLY A 433 24.71 40.02 -11.08
CA GLY A 433 24.83 39.95 -9.63
C GLY A 433 25.91 38.97 -9.16
N GLY A 434 26.65 39.41 -8.17
CA GLY A 434 27.68 38.60 -7.49
C GLY A 434 27.05 37.56 -6.55
N GLU A 435 27.92 36.69 -6.02
CA GLU A 435 27.57 35.65 -5.04
C GLU A 435 26.74 36.21 -3.88
N GLY A 436 27.18 37.29 -3.25
CA GLY A 436 26.50 37.86 -2.08
C GLY A 436 25.07 38.29 -2.36
N MET A 437 24.83 38.95 -3.48
CA MET A 437 23.48 39.39 -3.88
C MET A 437 22.57 38.17 -4.17
N LYS A 438 23.06 37.16 -4.88
CA LYS A 438 22.29 35.96 -5.18
C LYS A 438 21.94 35.16 -3.92
N ASN A 439 22.90 35.01 -3.02
CA ASN A 439 22.69 34.34 -1.74
C ASN A 439 21.70 35.10 -0.84
N PHE A 440 21.75 36.43 -0.84
CA PHE A 440 20.79 37.27 -0.12
C PHE A 440 19.37 37.09 -0.68
N VAL A 441 19.20 37.17 -2.01
CA VAL A 441 17.89 36.98 -2.67
C VAL A 441 17.33 35.59 -2.41
N LEU A 442 18.15 34.53 -2.53
CA LEU A 442 17.74 33.17 -2.23
C LEU A 442 17.27 33.03 -0.77
N ARG A 443 18.00 33.59 0.18
CA ARG A 443 17.67 33.57 1.59
C ARG A 443 16.38 34.35 1.90
N PHE A 444 16.21 35.50 1.29
CA PHE A 444 15.05 36.36 1.49
C PHE A 444 13.78 35.73 0.90
N LEU A 445 13.82 35.23 -0.33
CA LEU A 445 12.64 34.68 -1.02
C LEU A 445 12.29 33.27 -0.57
N PHE A 446 13.29 32.45 -0.31
CA PHE A 446 13.08 31.01 -0.09
C PHE A 446 13.43 30.53 1.33
N GLY A 447 14.01 31.37 2.19
CA GLY A 447 14.47 30.96 3.51
C GLY A 447 13.39 30.35 4.38
N LYS A 448 12.18 30.93 4.39
CA LYS A 448 11.01 30.36 5.12
C LYS A 448 10.54 29.03 4.53
N SER A 449 10.47 28.94 3.20
CA SER A 449 10.02 27.71 2.49
C SER A 449 11.04 26.59 2.55
N TRP A 450 12.33 26.92 2.70
CA TRP A 450 13.41 25.93 2.79
C TRP A 450 13.40 25.19 4.12
N GLY A 451 12.92 25.84 5.17
CA GLY A 451 12.80 25.29 6.52
C GLY A 451 14.10 25.28 7.32
N THR A 452 13.99 24.92 8.61
CA THR A 452 15.08 24.97 9.58
C THR A 452 15.99 23.73 9.58
N HIS A 453 15.55 22.65 8.94
CA HIS A 453 16.25 21.35 8.96
C HIS A 453 17.16 21.12 7.75
N ARG A 454 17.32 22.13 6.88
CA ARG A 454 18.16 22.06 5.67
C ARG A 454 19.04 23.30 5.55
N GLU A 455 20.29 23.09 5.19
CA GLU A 455 21.15 24.22 4.84
C GLU A 455 20.73 24.80 3.50
N MET A 456 20.66 26.14 3.44
CA MET A 456 20.41 26.86 2.19
C MET A 456 21.60 26.68 1.26
N MET A 457 21.35 26.37 0.00
CA MET A 457 22.39 26.29 -1.02
C MET A 457 23.08 27.63 -1.17
N LYS A 458 24.41 27.60 -1.21
CA LYS A 458 25.22 28.76 -1.47
C LYS A 458 25.65 28.79 -2.93
N VAL A 459 25.45 29.92 -3.59
CA VAL A 459 25.94 30.13 -4.95
C VAL A 459 27.46 30.23 -4.90
N ALA A 460 28.13 29.55 -5.83
CA ALA A 460 29.61 29.59 -5.91
C ALA A 460 30.12 31.01 -6.19
N PRO A 461 31.31 31.39 -5.67
CA PRO A 461 31.91 32.72 -5.87
C PRO A 461 32.13 33.05 -7.33
N LYS A 462 32.52 32.07 -8.14
CA LYS A 462 32.73 32.21 -9.59
C LYS A 462 31.75 31.35 -10.36
N SER A 463 31.14 31.89 -11.39
CA SER A 463 30.31 31.14 -12.30
C SER A 463 31.14 30.15 -13.13
N PHE A 464 30.51 29.05 -13.60
CA PHE A 464 31.16 28.11 -14.52
C PHE A 464 31.79 28.83 -15.72
N ASN A 465 31.12 29.84 -16.26
CA ASN A 465 31.66 30.63 -17.38
C ASN A 465 32.92 31.40 -17.05
N GLN A 466 33.04 31.93 -15.83
CA GLN A 466 34.28 32.59 -15.36
C GLN A 466 35.39 31.55 -15.20
N LEU A 467 35.14 30.44 -14.55
CA LEU A 467 36.10 29.36 -14.38
C LEU A 467 36.57 28.79 -15.72
N TRP A 468 35.64 28.65 -16.68
CA TRP A 468 35.98 28.20 -18.03
C TRP A 468 36.88 29.14 -18.76
N LYS A 469 36.57 30.45 -18.73
CA LYS A 469 37.43 31.49 -19.34
C LYS A 469 38.82 31.53 -18.71
N GLU A 470 38.91 31.51 -17.40
CA GLU A 470 40.19 31.46 -16.68
C GLU A 470 41.04 30.26 -17.09
N LYS A 471 40.40 29.07 -17.23
CA LYS A 471 41.14 27.85 -17.57
C LYS A 471 41.54 27.73 -19.03
N TYR A 472 40.71 28.21 -19.97
CA TYR A 472 40.89 27.92 -21.40
C TYR A 472 41.12 29.18 -22.29
N HIS A 473 40.91 30.39 -21.75
CA HIS A 473 41.15 31.63 -22.50
C HIS A 473 42.20 32.55 -21.87
N SER A 474 42.90 32.09 -20.85
CA SER A 474 44.06 32.77 -20.25
C SER A 474 45.42 32.35 -20.89
N LYS A 475 45.35 31.82 -22.12
CA LYS A 475 46.54 31.62 -22.98
C LYS A 475 46.55 32.59 -24.11
#